data_4ae67acf06ada5f83e21ea572ebe959d
#
_entry.id   4ae67acf06ada5f83e21ea572ebe959d
#
_cell.length_a   1.000
_cell.length_b   1.000
_cell.length_c   1.000
_cell.angle_alpha   90.00
_cell.angle_beta   90.00
_cell.angle_gamma   90.00
#
_symmetry.space_group_name_H-M   'P 1'
#
loop_
_entity.id
_entity.type
_entity.pdbx_description
1 polymer ?
#
loop_
_entity_poly.entity_id
_entity_poly.type
_entity_poly.pdbx_seq_one_letter_code
_entity_poly.pdbx_strand_id
1 'polypeptide(L)'
;MILGLDISTSITGATIIDNDGNIIYNEAWDTRKYKNFFKKACVIHGKLEDMVYKYKLTHIYIEQSLQSFRSGFSSAKTLSTLSKFNGVVSWMCYSFFNIEPEYIAATSARKKCGIKIPKGTKAKQEVIKFVLDNVPDVDIVYTKHGNPRPECFDKADSWVIANAGYLCQVEKS
;
A
#
# COMPACT_ATOMS: atom_id res chain seq x y z
N MET A 1 -3.26 -6.80 14.82
CA MET A 1 -3.01 -6.89 13.36
C MET A 1 -2.76 -5.50 12.80
N ILE A 2 -1.91 -5.39 11.80
CA ILE A 2 -1.47 -4.13 11.19
C ILE A 2 -1.92 -4.08 9.73
N LEU A 3 -2.63 -3.01 9.34
CA LEU A 3 -2.99 -2.75 7.95
C LEU A 3 -1.98 -1.79 7.30
N GLY A 4 -1.41 -2.17 6.17
CA GLY A 4 -0.60 -1.31 5.31
C GLY A 4 -1.31 -1.01 3.99
N LEU A 5 -1.35 0.27 3.61
CA LEU A 5 -1.99 0.74 2.37
C LEU A 5 -1.00 1.52 1.49
N ASP A 6 -0.91 1.12 0.23
CA ASP A 6 -0.35 1.92 -0.87
C ASP A 6 -1.51 2.50 -1.68
N ILE A 7 -1.87 3.76 -1.42
CA ILE A 7 -3.08 4.38 -1.95
C ILE A 7 -2.81 5.05 -3.28
N SER A 8 -3.54 4.64 -4.32
CA SER A 8 -3.60 5.36 -5.58
C SER A 8 -5.03 5.43 -6.14
N THR A 9 -5.25 6.36 -7.08
CA THR A 9 -6.54 6.49 -7.77
C THR A 9 -6.76 5.43 -8.85
N SER A 10 -5.80 4.54 -9.09
CA SER A 10 -5.87 3.47 -10.10
C SER A 10 -5.99 2.10 -9.45
N ILE A 11 -5.02 1.75 -8.62
CA ILE A 11 -4.99 0.50 -7.86
C ILE A 11 -4.47 0.83 -6.47
N THR A 12 -5.20 0.45 -5.44
CA THR A 12 -4.75 0.57 -4.05
C THR A 12 -4.31 -0.79 -3.56
N GLY A 13 -3.05 -0.93 -3.15
CA GLY A 13 -2.56 -2.13 -2.48
C GLY A 13 -2.96 -2.14 -1.01
N ALA A 14 -3.35 -3.31 -0.50
CA ALA A 14 -3.72 -3.49 0.91
C ALA A 14 -3.16 -4.81 1.45
N THR A 15 -2.44 -4.73 2.56
CA THR A 15 -1.86 -5.89 3.24
C THR A 15 -2.17 -5.83 4.73
N ILE A 16 -2.61 -6.96 5.30
CA ILE A 16 -2.73 -7.13 6.75
C ILE A 16 -1.69 -8.13 7.22
N ILE A 17 -0.94 -7.75 8.24
CA ILE A 17 0.04 -8.59 8.94
C ILE A 17 -0.42 -8.81 10.38
N ASP A 18 -0.29 -10.04 10.88
CA ASP A 18 -0.60 -10.38 12.26
C ASP A 18 0.53 -9.96 13.23
N ASN A 19 0.38 -10.33 14.50
CA ASN A 19 1.37 -9.98 15.53
C ASN A 19 2.67 -10.81 15.44
N ASP A 20 2.68 -11.87 14.66
CA ASP A 20 3.83 -12.75 14.42
C ASP A 20 4.55 -12.42 13.11
N GLY A 21 4.04 -11.44 12.34
CA GLY A 21 4.61 -11.01 11.07
C GLY A 21 4.08 -11.77 9.85
N ASN A 22 3.05 -12.64 10.02
CA ASN A 22 2.46 -13.40 8.92
C ASN A 22 1.46 -12.56 8.13
N ILE A 23 1.41 -12.78 6.82
CA ILE A 23 0.43 -12.14 5.95
C ILE A 23 -0.92 -12.84 6.13
N ILE A 24 -1.93 -12.08 6.57
CA ILE A 24 -3.32 -12.55 6.73
C ILE A 24 -4.17 -12.14 5.53
N TYR A 25 -3.79 -11.03 4.87
CA TYR A 25 -4.49 -10.51 3.71
C TYR A 25 -3.50 -9.74 2.83
N ASN A 26 -3.57 -9.94 1.50
CA ASN A 26 -2.80 -9.16 0.54
C ASN A 26 -3.57 -9.07 -0.78
N GLU A 27 -4.15 -7.92 -1.07
CA GLU A 27 -4.91 -7.66 -2.31
C GLU A 27 -4.55 -6.32 -2.94
N ALA A 28 -4.87 -6.20 -4.21
CA ALA A 28 -4.85 -4.96 -4.97
C ALA A 28 -6.28 -4.59 -5.39
N TRP A 29 -6.77 -3.45 -4.94
CA TRP A 29 -8.13 -2.97 -5.20
C TRP A 29 -8.15 -2.12 -6.46
N ASP A 30 -8.54 -2.72 -7.57
CA ASP A 30 -8.53 -2.08 -8.88
C ASP A 30 -9.74 -1.15 -9.08
N THR A 31 -9.47 0.15 -9.23
CA THR A 31 -10.50 1.17 -9.47
C THR A 31 -10.43 1.77 -10.89
N ARG A 32 -9.57 1.22 -11.78
CA ARG A 32 -9.33 1.77 -13.13
C ARG A 32 -10.57 1.85 -14.00
N LYS A 33 -11.53 0.92 -13.82
CA LYS A 33 -12.81 0.94 -14.55
C LYS A 33 -13.70 2.16 -14.24
N TYR A 34 -13.44 2.86 -13.14
CA TYR A 34 -14.20 4.05 -12.75
C TYR A 34 -13.44 5.33 -13.10
N LYS A 35 -14.10 6.26 -13.81
CA LYS A 35 -13.52 7.59 -14.10
C LYS A 35 -13.78 8.59 -12.97
N ASN A 36 -14.90 8.44 -12.28
CA ASN A 36 -15.35 9.37 -11.24
C ASN A 36 -14.60 9.11 -9.92
N PHE A 37 -14.09 10.17 -9.32
CA PHE A 37 -13.33 10.13 -8.05
C PHE A 37 -14.13 9.47 -6.91
N PHE A 38 -15.40 9.88 -6.73
CA PHE A 38 -16.22 9.36 -5.64
C PHE A 38 -16.62 7.90 -5.85
N LYS A 39 -16.83 7.45 -7.11
CA LYS A 39 -17.06 6.03 -7.40
C LYS A 39 -15.86 5.18 -7.04
N LYS A 40 -14.64 5.68 -7.25
CA LYS A 40 -13.41 5.01 -6.78
C LYS A 40 -13.36 4.94 -5.26
N ALA A 41 -13.66 6.05 -4.58
CA ALA A 41 -13.74 6.10 -3.13
C ALA A 41 -14.79 5.12 -2.56
N CYS A 42 -15.96 4.96 -3.20
CA CYS A 42 -16.97 3.96 -2.80
C CYS A 42 -16.45 2.52 -2.90
N VAL A 43 -15.59 2.19 -3.86
CA VAL A 43 -14.95 0.86 -3.93
C VAL A 43 -14.06 0.63 -2.72
N ILE A 44 -13.20 1.61 -2.39
CA ILE A 44 -12.33 1.52 -1.22
C ILE A 44 -13.15 1.43 0.06
N HIS A 45 -14.22 2.24 0.19
CA HIS A 45 -15.15 2.21 1.31
C HIS A 45 -15.68 0.79 1.55
N GLY A 46 -16.25 0.14 0.53
CA GLY A 46 -16.78 -1.23 0.66
C GLY A 46 -15.70 -2.25 1.07
N LYS A 47 -14.46 -2.11 0.56
CA LYS A 47 -13.35 -2.97 0.95
C LYS A 47 -12.96 -2.77 2.43
N LEU A 48 -12.91 -1.54 2.91
CA LEU A 48 -12.62 -1.23 4.32
C LEU A 48 -13.77 -1.69 5.23
N GLU A 49 -15.03 -1.50 4.82
CA GLU A 49 -16.21 -1.96 5.55
C GLU A 49 -16.18 -3.49 5.74
N ASP A 50 -15.88 -4.26 4.70
CA ASP A 50 -15.71 -5.70 4.78
C ASP A 50 -14.61 -6.11 5.78
N MET A 51 -13.55 -5.30 5.94
CA MET A 51 -12.45 -5.57 6.86
C MET A 51 -12.83 -5.37 8.33
N VAL A 52 -13.71 -4.40 8.64
CA VAL A 52 -14.17 -4.14 10.02
C VAL A 52 -14.72 -5.41 10.67
N TYR A 53 -15.45 -6.21 9.92
CA TYR A 53 -16.10 -7.42 10.44
C TYR A 53 -15.16 -8.63 10.49
N LYS A 54 -14.04 -8.58 9.74
CA LYS A 54 -13.15 -9.75 9.57
C LYS A 54 -11.87 -9.65 10.39
N TYR A 55 -11.36 -8.44 10.61
CA TYR A 55 -10.02 -8.25 11.16
C TYR A 55 -10.02 -7.28 12.36
N LYS A 56 -9.37 -7.67 13.44
CA LYS A 56 -9.15 -6.80 14.59
C LYS A 56 -7.84 -6.04 14.41
N LEU A 57 -7.93 -4.89 13.73
CA LEU A 57 -6.78 -4.02 13.52
C LEU A 57 -6.40 -3.29 14.81
N THR A 58 -5.09 -3.04 14.97
CA THR A 58 -4.52 -2.25 16.07
C THR A 58 -3.77 -1.01 15.55
N HIS A 59 -3.22 -1.11 14.33
CA HIS A 59 -2.48 -0.02 13.68
C HIS A 59 -2.80 0.01 12.19
N ILE A 60 -2.74 1.19 11.60
CA ILE A 60 -2.90 1.42 10.17
C ILE A 60 -1.75 2.28 9.69
N TYR A 61 -1.00 1.79 8.70
CA TYR A 61 0.07 2.51 8.03
C TYR A 61 -0.30 2.81 6.58
N ILE A 62 -0.06 4.04 6.16
CA ILE A 62 -0.36 4.50 4.80
C ILE A 62 0.93 5.02 4.18
N GLU A 63 1.20 4.69 2.90
CA GLU A 63 2.30 5.32 2.19
C GLU A 63 2.07 6.83 2.12
N GLN A 64 3.06 7.59 2.58
CA GLN A 64 3.03 9.04 2.53
C GLN A 64 3.03 9.49 1.07
N SER A 65 1.98 10.19 0.66
CA SER A 65 1.91 10.77 -0.68
C SER A 65 3.04 11.78 -0.90
N LEU A 66 3.59 11.82 -2.11
CA LEU A 66 4.64 12.77 -2.47
C LEU A 66 4.14 14.21 -2.29
N GLN A 67 4.76 14.95 -1.38
CA GLN A 67 4.42 16.35 -1.10
C GLN A 67 5.14 17.33 -2.02
N SER A 68 6.16 16.88 -2.78
CA SER A 68 6.97 17.75 -3.61
C SER A 68 6.80 17.44 -5.10
N PHE A 69 6.61 18.50 -5.85
CA PHE A 69 6.65 18.48 -7.31
C PHE A 69 8.08 18.19 -7.76
N ARG A 70 8.34 17.03 -8.33
CA ARG A 70 9.57 16.76 -9.08
C ARG A 70 9.25 16.90 -10.56
N SER A 71 9.88 17.87 -11.21
CA SER A 71 9.77 18.08 -12.66
C SER A 71 9.93 16.76 -13.41
N GLY A 72 8.94 16.42 -14.27
CA GLY A 72 8.98 15.24 -15.13
C GLY A 72 8.25 13.98 -14.62
N PHE A 73 7.73 13.93 -13.37
CA PHE A 73 7.11 12.71 -12.83
C PHE A 73 5.59 12.74 -12.77
N SER A 74 4.95 13.86 -12.46
CA SER A 74 3.49 13.96 -12.40
C SER A 74 3.05 15.42 -12.54
N SER A 75 1.88 15.64 -13.17
CA SER A 75 1.29 16.97 -13.22
C SER A 75 0.82 17.42 -11.81
N ALA A 76 0.80 18.74 -11.57
CA ALA A 76 0.24 19.31 -10.33
C ALA A 76 -1.20 18.82 -10.05
N LYS A 77 -2.00 18.66 -11.12
CA LYS A 77 -3.36 18.12 -11.06
C LYS A 77 -3.36 16.66 -10.56
N THR A 78 -2.44 15.82 -11.04
CA THR A 78 -2.32 14.42 -10.61
C THR A 78 -1.94 14.34 -9.14
N LEU A 79 -0.93 15.11 -8.70
CA LEU A 79 -0.51 15.15 -7.30
C LEU A 79 -1.63 15.64 -6.38
N SER A 80 -2.33 16.71 -6.76
CA SER A 80 -3.49 17.23 -6.00
C SER A 80 -4.60 16.20 -5.90
N THR A 81 -4.91 15.48 -6.99
CA THR A 81 -5.94 14.43 -6.97
C THR A 81 -5.53 13.26 -6.08
N LEU A 82 -4.28 12.83 -6.15
CA LEU A 82 -3.76 11.74 -5.31
C LEU A 82 -3.78 12.13 -3.83
N SER A 83 -3.34 13.34 -3.49
CA SER A 83 -3.36 13.84 -2.10
C SER A 83 -4.79 13.90 -1.54
N LYS A 84 -5.75 14.39 -2.32
CA LYS A 84 -7.18 14.39 -1.93
C LYS A 84 -7.70 12.98 -1.71
N PHE A 85 -7.35 12.05 -2.60
CA PHE A 85 -7.79 10.66 -2.50
C PHE A 85 -7.20 9.96 -1.27
N ASN A 86 -5.91 10.20 -1.01
CA ASN A 86 -5.24 9.72 0.19
C ASN A 86 -5.93 10.24 1.46
N GLY A 87 -6.25 11.54 1.53
CA GLY A 87 -6.98 12.11 2.67
C GLY A 87 -8.37 11.51 2.88
N VAL A 88 -9.13 11.26 1.78
CA VAL A 88 -10.44 10.61 1.86
C VAL A 88 -10.32 9.18 2.40
N VAL A 89 -9.36 8.39 1.88
CA VAL A 89 -9.15 7.02 2.36
C VAL A 89 -8.65 7.00 3.81
N SER A 90 -7.77 7.91 4.19
CA SER A 90 -7.30 8.05 5.58
C SER A 90 -8.44 8.35 6.55
N TRP A 91 -9.34 9.25 6.16
CA TRP A 91 -10.54 9.53 6.94
C TRP A 91 -11.45 8.30 7.06
N MET A 92 -11.64 7.54 5.98
CA MET A 92 -12.40 6.28 6.03
C MET A 92 -11.77 5.28 7.01
N CYS A 93 -10.46 5.12 6.99
CA CYS A 93 -9.75 4.26 7.94
C CYS A 93 -10.03 4.68 9.38
N TYR A 94 -9.88 5.96 9.70
CA TYR A 94 -10.22 6.48 11.03
C TYR A 94 -11.69 6.23 11.38
N SER A 95 -12.61 6.55 10.48
CA SER A 95 -14.05 6.41 10.69
C SER A 95 -14.50 4.97 10.96
N PHE A 96 -13.91 3.99 10.24
CA PHE A 96 -14.27 2.58 10.38
C PHE A 96 -13.62 1.89 11.57
N PHE A 97 -12.34 2.19 11.83
CA PHE A 97 -11.56 1.43 12.81
C PHE A 97 -11.30 2.20 14.11
N ASN A 98 -11.61 3.50 14.15
CA ASN A 98 -11.23 4.41 15.24
C ASN A 98 -9.72 4.39 15.54
N ILE A 99 -8.91 4.23 14.49
CA ILE A 99 -7.45 4.21 14.54
C ILE A 99 -6.95 5.34 13.64
N GLU A 100 -6.16 6.26 14.20
CA GLU A 100 -5.49 7.30 13.41
C GLU A 100 -4.38 6.67 12.57
N PRO A 101 -4.43 6.79 11.22
CA PRO A 101 -3.40 6.23 10.37
C PRO A 101 -2.05 6.94 10.55
N GLU A 102 -0.98 6.15 10.66
CA GLU A 102 0.40 6.64 10.61
C GLU A 102 0.90 6.66 9.15
N TYR A 103 1.66 7.71 8.79
CA TYR A 103 2.21 7.83 7.44
C TYR A 103 3.69 7.48 7.42
N ILE A 104 4.07 6.66 6.44
CA ILE A 104 5.46 6.25 6.26
C ILE A 104 5.92 6.54 4.82
N ALA A 105 7.06 7.21 4.68
CA ALA A 105 7.63 7.46 3.35
C ALA A 105 8.12 6.14 2.73
N ALA A 106 7.86 5.91 1.43
CA ALA A 106 8.27 4.72 0.71
C ALA A 106 9.76 4.37 0.86
N THR A 107 10.62 5.38 0.87
CA THR A 107 12.07 5.19 1.08
C THR A 107 12.39 4.69 2.48
N SER A 108 11.72 5.20 3.50
CA SER A 108 11.88 4.79 4.90
C SER A 108 11.34 3.37 5.11
N ALA A 109 10.17 3.07 4.56
CA ALA A 109 9.57 1.74 4.62
C ALA A 109 10.48 0.68 3.99
N ARG A 110 10.99 0.93 2.77
CA ARG A 110 11.93 0.03 2.08
C ARG A 110 13.21 -0.18 2.88
N LYS A 111 13.81 0.89 3.40
CA LYS A 111 15.00 0.80 4.25
C LYS A 111 14.75 -0.07 5.48
N LYS A 112 13.61 0.10 6.13
CA LYS A 112 13.23 -0.66 7.33
C LYS A 112 13.04 -2.15 7.02
N CYS A 113 12.48 -2.48 5.86
CA CYS A 113 12.35 -3.86 5.37
C CYS A 113 13.68 -4.45 4.81
N GLY A 114 14.79 -3.72 4.86
CA GLY A 114 16.08 -4.19 4.33
C GLY A 114 16.19 -4.18 2.81
N ILE A 115 15.24 -3.55 2.10
CA ILE A 115 15.21 -3.49 0.64
C ILE A 115 16.18 -2.42 0.15
N LYS A 116 17.18 -2.85 -0.60
CA LYS A 116 18.18 -1.95 -1.22
C LYS A 116 17.77 -1.62 -2.65
N ILE A 117 17.81 -0.34 -3.00
CA ILE A 117 17.56 0.14 -4.37
C ILE A 117 18.90 0.60 -4.96
N PRO A 118 19.53 -0.21 -5.83
CA PRO A 118 20.78 0.18 -6.47
C PRO A 118 20.61 1.43 -7.34
N LYS A 119 21.68 2.22 -7.43
CA LYS A 119 21.69 3.43 -8.28
C LYS A 119 21.39 3.04 -9.74
N GLY A 120 20.42 3.73 -10.34
CA GLY A 120 20.02 3.49 -11.74
C GLY A 120 18.94 2.44 -11.93
N THR A 121 18.52 1.73 -10.88
CA THR A 121 17.40 0.76 -10.96
C THR A 121 16.05 1.41 -10.65
N LYS A 122 14.97 0.74 -11.07
CA LYS A 122 13.61 1.20 -10.77
C LYS A 122 13.14 0.58 -9.45
N ALA A 123 12.80 1.42 -8.47
CA ALA A 123 12.40 0.97 -7.14
C ALA A 123 11.31 -0.12 -7.16
N LYS A 124 10.26 0.04 -7.97
CA LYS A 124 9.19 -0.97 -8.09
C LYS A 124 9.69 -2.35 -8.55
N GLN A 125 10.71 -2.40 -9.41
CA GLN A 125 11.30 -3.67 -9.85
C GLN A 125 12.11 -4.33 -8.73
N GLU A 126 12.86 -3.55 -7.98
CA GLU A 126 13.64 -4.08 -6.85
C GLU A 126 12.74 -4.55 -5.71
N VAL A 127 11.64 -3.83 -5.43
CA VAL A 127 10.64 -4.23 -4.42
C VAL A 127 10.00 -5.57 -4.81
N ILE A 128 9.49 -5.70 -6.04
CA ILE A 128 8.83 -6.96 -6.44
C ILE A 128 9.80 -8.13 -6.48
N LYS A 129 11.05 -7.90 -6.89
CA LYS A 129 12.11 -8.90 -6.85
C LYS A 129 12.38 -9.36 -5.41
N PHE A 130 12.54 -8.41 -4.48
CA PHE A 130 12.73 -8.73 -3.07
C PHE A 130 11.57 -9.56 -2.50
N VAL A 131 10.33 -9.17 -2.84
CA VAL A 131 9.13 -9.87 -2.38
C VAL A 131 9.09 -11.29 -2.93
N LEU A 132 9.38 -11.49 -4.22
CA LEU A 132 9.47 -12.82 -4.85
C LEU A 132 10.50 -13.72 -4.18
N ASP A 133 11.65 -13.16 -3.79
CA ASP A 133 12.76 -13.92 -3.22
C ASP A 133 12.57 -14.23 -1.71
N ASN A 134 11.78 -13.40 -0.98
CA ASN A 134 11.76 -13.44 0.49
C ASN A 134 10.36 -13.58 1.11
N VAL A 135 9.29 -13.42 0.33
CA VAL A 135 7.91 -13.36 0.85
C VAL A 135 6.99 -14.28 0.04
N PRO A 136 7.06 -15.59 0.28
CA PRO A 136 6.34 -16.58 -0.55
C PRO A 136 4.82 -16.44 -0.49
N ASP A 137 4.27 -15.84 0.57
CA ASP A 137 2.83 -15.67 0.78
C ASP A 137 2.21 -14.54 -0.05
N VAL A 138 3.02 -13.75 -0.76
CA VAL A 138 2.51 -12.77 -1.73
C VAL A 138 2.28 -13.46 -3.07
N ASP A 139 1.02 -13.65 -3.41
CA ASP A 139 0.63 -14.24 -4.70
C ASP A 139 0.94 -13.29 -5.86
N ILE A 140 1.89 -13.70 -6.72
CA ILE A 140 2.33 -12.95 -7.90
C ILE A 140 1.80 -13.63 -9.16
N VAL A 141 0.88 -12.94 -9.83
CA VAL A 141 0.29 -13.39 -11.11
C VAL A 141 1.07 -12.82 -12.28
N TYR A 142 1.37 -13.67 -13.25
CA TYR A 142 2.16 -13.29 -14.43
C TYR A 142 1.27 -13.08 -15.66
N THR A 143 1.74 -12.22 -16.56
CA THR A 143 1.19 -12.07 -17.91
C THR A 143 1.66 -13.23 -18.80
N LYS A 144 1.05 -13.38 -19.98
CA LYS A 144 1.50 -14.36 -21.00
C LYS A 144 2.95 -14.19 -21.46
N HIS A 145 3.56 -13.04 -21.19
CA HIS A 145 4.95 -12.73 -21.53
C HIS A 145 5.91 -12.91 -20.34
N GLY A 146 5.47 -13.51 -19.23
CA GLY A 146 6.32 -13.78 -18.06
C GLY A 146 6.59 -12.57 -17.16
N ASN A 147 5.94 -11.43 -17.38
CA ASN A 147 6.07 -10.28 -16.50
C ASN A 147 5.00 -10.29 -15.41
N PRO A 148 5.29 -9.86 -14.17
CA PRO A 148 4.27 -9.67 -13.15
C PRO A 148 3.17 -8.70 -13.65
N ARG A 149 1.92 -9.01 -13.34
CA ARG A 149 0.82 -8.09 -13.65
C ARG A 149 0.93 -6.79 -12.84
N PRO A 150 0.39 -5.66 -13.36
CA PRO A 150 0.48 -4.36 -12.68
C PRO A 150 0.04 -4.39 -11.22
N GLU A 151 -1.04 -5.08 -10.92
CA GLU A 151 -1.59 -5.22 -9.56
C GLU A 151 -0.63 -5.88 -8.55
N CYS A 152 0.31 -6.69 -9.02
CA CYS A 152 1.30 -7.34 -8.16
C CYS A 152 2.30 -6.35 -7.56
N PHE A 153 2.58 -5.24 -8.27
CA PHE A 153 3.44 -4.18 -7.76
C PHE A 153 2.78 -3.45 -6.58
N ASP A 154 1.46 -3.19 -6.68
CA ASP A 154 0.72 -2.51 -5.63
C ASP A 154 0.53 -3.44 -4.40
N LYS A 155 0.37 -4.77 -4.62
CA LYS A 155 0.42 -5.79 -3.56
C LYS A 155 1.77 -5.79 -2.84
N ALA A 156 2.88 -5.76 -3.58
CA ALA A 156 4.22 -5.74 -3.02
C ALA A 156 4.52 -4.44 -2.27
N ASP A 157 4.14 -3.28 -2.83
CA ASP A 157 4.32 -1.98 -2.18
C ASP A 157 3.51 -1.90 -0.87
N SER A 158 2.24 -2.37 -0.84
CA SER A 158 1.44 -2.41 0.39
C SER A 158 2.01 -3.35 1.45
N TRP A 159 2.62 -4.49 1.04
CA TRP A 159 3.33 -5.35 1.96
C TRP A 159 4.52 -4.63 2.60
N VAL A 160 5.30 -3.87 1.83
CA VAL A 160 6.42 -3.07 2.38
C VAL A 160 5.93 -2.09 3.45
N ILE A 161 4.79 -1.44 3.22
CA ILE A 161 4.20 -0.51 4.19
C ILE A 161 3.74 -1.25 5.46
N ALA A 162 3.01 -2.36 5.32
CA ALA A 162 2.53 -3.16 6.44
C ALA A 162 3.68 -3.74 7.27
N ASN A 163 4.69 -4.32 6.59
CA ASN A 163 5.84 -4.92 7.25
C ASN A 163 6.73 -3.87 7.94
N ALA A 164 6.93 -2.70 7.32
CA ALA A 164 7.62 -1.59 7.99
C ALA A 164 6.88 -1.13 9.24
N GLY A 165 5.54 -1.06 9.20
CA GLY A 165 4.71 -0.78 10.35
C GLY A 165 4.85 -1.83 11.45
N TYR A 166 4.82 -3.12 11.10
CA TYR A 166 5.06 -4.23 12.02
C TYR A 166 6.42 -4.09 12.73
N LEU A 167 7.50 -3.88 11.96
CA LEU A 167 8.83 -3.69 12.52
C LEU A 167 8.93 -2.44 13.43
N CYS A 168 8.14 -1.37 13.14
CA CYS A 168 8.05 -0.22 14.05
C CYS A 168 7.42 -0.57 15.39
N GLN A 169 6.45 -1.49 15.42
CA GLN A 169 5.80 -1.90 16.67
C GLN A 169 6.67 -2.87 17.47
N VAL A 170 7.34 -3.81 16.80
CA VAL A 170 8.30 -4.73 17.46
C VAL A 170 9.43 -3.97 18.17
N GLU A 171 9.96 -2.89 17.57
CA GLU A 171 11.00 -2.07 18.19
C GLU A 171 10.53 -1.23 19.39
N LYS A 172 9.22 -1.00 19.52
CA LYS A 172 8.61 -0.24 20.63
C LYS A 172 8.21 -1.15 21.81
N SER A 173 8.16 -2.47 21.59
CA SER A 173 7.76 -3.49 22.57
C SER A 173 8.95 -3.97 23.39
#